data_d3990ff898362cbba0e3b5c3e4804c5b
#
_entry.id   d3990ff898362cbba0e3b5c3e4804c5b
#
_cell.length_a   1.000
_cell.length_b   1.000
_cell.length_c   1.000
_cell.angle_alpha   90.00
_cell.angle_beta   90.00
_cell.angle_gamma   90.00
#
_symmetry.space_group_name_H-M   'P 1'
#
loop_
_entity.id
_entity.type
_entity.pdbx_description
1 polymer ?
#
loop_
_entity_poly.entity_id
_entity_poly.type
_entity_poly.pdbx_seq_one_letter_code
_entity_poly.pdbx_strand_id
1 'polypeptide(L)'
;MARVSQKNAQERGEQVRALLQAAAATPFDDYFEFLVGEAREDLDGAPEGGSRCPVRARLDGRDFARFHVDVGVGDEVLEPLEVVTDEDWLGFGGIAPPSFPIISAEQQFAEKLHAYTLPRVSA
;
A
#
# COMPACT_ATOMS: atom_id res chain seq x y z
N MET A 1 -10.40 -23.11 -15.49
CA MET A 1 -9.35 -22.08 -15.37
C MET A 1 -9.75 -20.89 -14.47
N ALA A 2 -10.96 -20.36 -14.59
CA ALA A 2 -11.40 -19.22 -13.76
C ALA A 2 -11.37 -19.49 -12.24
N ARG A 3 -11.71 -20.70 -11.79
CA ARG A 3 -11.72 -21.05 -10.36
C ARG A 3 -10.32 -21.10 -9.72
N VAL A 4 -9.30 -21.56 -10.45
CA VAL A 4 -7.93 -21.62 -9.96
C VAL A 4 -7.35 -20.20 -9.83
N SER A 5 -7.64 -19.34 -10.80
CA SER A 5 -7.23 -17.94 -10.79
C SER A 5 -7.86 -17.19 -9.61
N GLN A 6 -9.17 -17.40 -9.37
CA GLN A 6 -9.88 -16.76 -8.24
C GLN A 6 -9.36 -17.24 -6.89
N LYS A 7 -9.06 -18.53 -6.75
CA LYS A 7 -8.51 -19.08 -5.52
C LYS A 7 -7.13 -18.49 -5.21
N ASN A 8 -6.26 -18.40 -6.21
CA ASN A 8 -4.93 -17.80 -6.05
C ASN A 8 -5.01 -16.33 -5.70
N ALA A 9 -5.96 -15.60 -6.28
CA ALA A 9 -6.20 -14.19 -5.99
C ALA A 9 -6.70 -14.01 -4.54
N GLN A 10 -7.61 -14.85 -4.08
CA GLN A 10 -8.10 -14.83 -2.70
C GLN A 10 -7.00 -15.15 -1.69
N GLU A 11 -6.19 -16.18 -1.93
CA GLU A 11 -5.05 -16.52 -1.08
C GLU A 11 -4.04 -15.38 -1.00
N ARG A 12 -3.80 -14.70 -2.11
CA ARG A 12 -2.92 -13.54 -2.20
C ARG A 12 -3.45 -12.36 -1.39
N GLY A 13 -4.75 -12.09 -1.49
CA GLY A 13 -5.42 -11.07 -0.68
C GLY A 13 -5.31 -11.33 0.81
N GLU A 14 -5.47 -12.57 1.23
CA GLU A 14 -5.32 -12.98 2.63
C GLU A 14 -3.87 -12.80 3.12
N GLN A 15 -2.89 -13.13 2.29
CA GLN A 15 -1.46 -12.92 2.61
C GLN A 15 -1.13 -11.44 2.75
N VAL A 16 -1.61 -10.60 1.84
CA VAL A 16 -1.43 -9.15 1.91
C VAL A 16 -2.07 -8.59 3.18
N ARG A 17 -3.29 -8.99 3.47
CA ARG A 17 -3.99 -8.57 4.69
C ARG A 17 -3.22 -8.97 5.94
N ALA A 18 -2.71 -10.21 6.00
CA ALA A 18 -1.93 -10.69 7.14
C ALA A 18 -0.66 -9.88 7.35
N LEU A 19 0.05 -9.52 6.29
CA LEU A 19 1.23 -8.65 6.36
C LEU A 19 0.88 -7.25 6.88
N LEU A 20 -0.21 -6.66 6.39
CA LEU A 20 -0.67 -5.35 6.85
C LEU A 20 -1.13 -5.39 8.31
N GLN A 21 -1.82 -6.45 8.73
CA GLN A 21 -2.22 -6.64 10.12
C GLN A 21 -1.00 -6.77 11.05
N ALA A 22 0.01 -7.51 10.63
CA ALA A 22 1.25 -7.64 11.39
C ALA A 22 1.98 -6.29 11.55
N ALA A 23 2.04 -5.50 10.47
CA ALA A 23 2.60 -4.16 10.51
C ALA A 23 1.77 -3.24 11.43
N ALA A 24 0.45 -3.30 11.32
CA ALA A 24 -0.47 -2.51 12.14
C ALA A 24 -0.40 -2.83 13.63
N ALA A 25 0.01 -4.05 13.99
CA ALA A 25 0.15 -4.48 15.37
C ALA A 25 1.45 -3.98 16.03
N THR A 26 2.35 -3.36 15.28
CA THR A 26 3.59 -2.81 15.82
C THR A 26 3.29 -1.69 16.81
N PRO A 27 3.76 -1.77 18.07
CA PRO A 27 3.47 -0.74 19.07
C PRO A 27 4.28 0.52 18.85
N PHE A 28 3.61 1.66 18.84
CA PHE A 28 4.25 3.00 18.72
C PHE A 28 3.96 3.93 19.90
N ASP A 29 3.19 3.49 20.89
CA ASP A 29 2.78 4.28 22.06
C ASP A 29 2.11 5.62 21.71
N ASP A 30 1.33 5.64 20.64
CA ASP A 30 0.73 6.85 20.08
C ASP A 30 -0.81 6.88 20.18
N TYR A 31 -1.41 5.95 20.92
CA TYR A 31 -2.86 5.78 21.04
C TYR A 31 -3.60 5.44 19.74
N PHE A 32 -2.89 5.27 18.63
CA PHE A 32 -3.47 4.82 17.37
C PHE A 32 -3.60 3.31 17.30
N GLU A 33 -4.72 2.88 16.76
CA GLU A 33 -5.00 1.49 16.40
C GLU A 33 -5.45 1.43 14.96
N PHE A 34 -4.86 0.54 14.18
CA PHE A 34 -5.21 0.36 12.78
C PHE A 34 -5.89 -0.98 12.59
N LEU A 35 -7.12 -0.96 12.07
CA LEU A 35 -7.90 -2.15 11.78
C LEU A 35 -7.91 -2.38 10.27
N VAL A 36 -7.32 -3.47 9.84
CA VAL A 36 -7.21 -3.85 8.43
C VAL A 36 -8.37 -4.75 8.05
N GLY A 37 -9.20 -4.31 7.12
CA GLY A 37 -10.32 -5.09 6.61
C GLY A 37 -9.92 -6.10 5.54
N GLU A 38 -10.92 -6.82 5.04
CA GLU A 38 -10.72 -7.83 4.00
C GLU A 38 -10.22 -7.21 2.70
N ALA A 39 -9.29 -7.92 2.05
CA ALA A 39 -8.74 -7.51 0.78
C ALA A 39 -9.78 -7.62 -0.34
N ARG A 40 -9.84 -6.62 -1.21
CA ARG A 40 -10.60 -6.61 -2.44
C ARG A 40 -9.65 -6.66 -3.63
N GLU A 41 -10.04 -7.35 -4.68
CA GLU A 41 -9.16 -7.70 -5.80
C GLU A 41 -9.48 -6.91 -7.07
N ASP A 42 -9.53 -5.60 -6.99
CA ASP A 42 -9.93 -4.76 -8.10
C ASP A 42 -8.77 -3.93 -8.70
N LEU A 43 -7.52 -4.37 -8.52
CA LEU A 43 -6.37 -3.64 -9.06
C LEU A 43 -5.92 -4.22 -10.39
N ASP A 44 -6.45 -3.69 -11.48
CA ASP A 44 -6.12 -4.11 -12.85
C ASP A 44 -4.75 -3.61 -13.33
N GLY A 45 -4.09 -2.75 -12.57
CA GLY A 45 -2.86 -2.10 -13.00
C GLY A 45 -1.57 -2.89 -12.77
N ALA A 46 -1.58 -3.90 -11.92
CA ALA A 46 -0.40 -4.71 -11.62
C ALA A 46 -0.35 -5.97 -12.48
N PRO A 47 0.86 -6.45 -12.92
CA PRO A 47 0.99 -7.60 -13.82
C PRO A 47 0.35 -8.88 -13.31
N GLU A 48 0.40 -9.13 -12.00
CA GLU A 48 -0.18 -10.30 -11.35
C GLU A 48 -1.42 -9.95 -10.53
N GLY A 49 -2.02 -8.81 -10.80
CA GLY A 49 -3.14 -8.28 -10.03
C GLY A 49 -2.70 -7.55 -8.77
N GLY A 50 -3.64 -7.23 -7.94
CA GLY A 50 -3.37 -6.51 -6.70
C GLY A 50 -4.51 -6.63 -5.72
N SER A 51 -4.28 -6.16 -4.52
CA SER A 51 -5.24 -6.21 -3.43
C SER A 51 -5.42 -4.82 -2.83
N ARG A 52 -6.66 -4.46 -2.58
CA ARG A 52 -7.02 -3.23 -1.86
C ARG A 52 -7.56 -3.61 -0.49
N CYS A 53 -6.89 -3.18 0.55
CA CYS A 53 -7.31 -3.40 1.92
C CYS A 53 -7.83 -2.10 2.52
N PRO A 54 -9.10 -2.04 2.96
CA PRO A 54 -9.58 -0.89 3.70
C PRO A 54 -8.96 -0.88 5.10
N VAL A 55 -8.58 0.29 5.57
CA VAL A 55 -8.01 0.48 6.90
C VAL A 55 -8.80 1.54 7.64
N ARG A 56 -9.14 1.23 8.88
CA ARG A 56 -9.75 2.19 9.80
C ARG A 56 -8.73 2.54 10.87
N ALA A 57 -8.37 3.81 10.93
CA ALA A 57 -7.54 4.35 12.01
C ALA A 57 -8.42 4.82 13.15
N ARG A 58 -8.14 4.36 14.36
CA ARG A 58 -8.81 4.78 15.58
C ARG A 58 -7.79 5.48 16.48
N LEU A 59 -8.22 6.56 17.08
CA LEU A 59 -7.41 7.30 18.04
C LEU A 59 -8.12 7.26 19.39
N ASP A 60 -7.47 6.67 20.36
CA ASP A 60 -8.03 6.50 21.72
C ASP A 60 -9.45 5.90 21.70
N GLY A 61 -9.62 4.82 20.92
CA GLY A 61 -10.88 4.10 20.80
C GLY A 61 -11.96 4.77 19.94
N ARG A 62 -11.67 5.90 19.30
CA ARG A 62 -12.61 6.60 18.41
C ARG A 62 -12.14 6.58 16.97
N ASP A 63 -13.06 6.48 16.05
CA ASP A 63 -12.75 6.57 14.61
C ASP A 63 -12.10 7.92 14.30
N PHE A 64 -10.90 7.88 13.73
CA PHE A 64 -10.14 9.06 13.34
C PHE A 64 -10.14 9.25 11.82
N ALA A 65 -9.81 8.19 11.08
CA ALA A 65 -9.75 8.25 9.63
C ALA A 65 -10.01 6.89 9.02
N ARG A 66 -10.42 6.89 7.77
CA ARG A 66 -10.55 5.69 6.93
C ARG A 66 -9.77 5.91 5.65
N PHE A 67 -9.00 4.91 5.27
CA PHE A 67 -8.24 4.93 4.01
C PHE A 67 -8.11 3.50 3.49
N HIS A 68 -7.47 3.32 2.38
CA HIS A 68 -7.17 2.01 1.86
C HIS A 68 -5.70 1.92 1.45
N VAL A 69 -5.16 0.72 1.50
CA VAL A 69 -3.81 0.40 1.04
C VAL A 69 -3.93 -0.50 -0.17
N ASP A 70 -3.34 -0.08 -1.26
CA ASP A 70 -3.27 -0.85 -2.50
C ASP A 70 -1.90 -1.52 -2.61
N VAL A 71 -1.90 -2.83 -2.80
CA VAL A 71 -0.68 -3.61 -2.96
C VAL A 71 -0.71 -4.29 -4.32
N GLY A 72 0.14 -3.85 -5.23
CA GLY A 72 0.33 -4.50 -6.53
C GLY A 72 1.31 -5.66 -6.42
N VAL A 73 1.08 -6.70 -7.21
CA VAL A 73 1.93 -7.88 -7.25
C VAL A 73 2.49 -8.05 -8.67
N GLY A 74 3.75 -8.42 -8.76
CA GLY A 74 4.44 -8.64 -10.03
C GLY A 74 5.06 -7.37 -10.66
N ASP A 75 4.95 -6.23 -10.00
CA ASP A 75 5.66 -5.02 -10.43
C ASP A 75 7.15 -5.17 -10.19
N GLU A 76 7.93 -4.82 -11.20
CA GLU A 76 9.37 -4.80 -11.09
C GLU A 76 9.82 -3.56 -10.32
N VAL A 77 10.65 -3.75 -9.31
CA VAL A 77 11.22 -2.67 -8.52
C VAL A 77 12.71 -2.59 -8.83
N LEU A 78 13.12 -1.49 -9.45
CA LEU A 78 14.51 -1.28 -9.85
C LEU A 78 15.29 -0.62 -8.73
N GLU A 79 16.47 -1.13 -8.48
CA GLU A 79 17.42 -0.54 -7.54
C GLU A 79 18.39 0.42 -8.26
N PRO A 80 18.93 1.42 -7.57
CA PRO A 80 18.71 1.72 -6.15
C PRO A 80 17.38 2.42 -5.88
N LEU A 81 16.81 2.14 -4.71
CA LEU A 81 15.67 2.88 -4.20
C LEU A 81 16.12 4.25 -3.68
N GLU A 82 15.24 5.23 -3.76
CA GLU A 82 15.44 6.52 -3.10
C GLU A 82 14.87 6.49 -1.70
N VAL A 83 15.49 7.26 -0.80
CA VAL A 83 14.97 7.46 0.55
C VAL A 83 14.40 8.86 0.64
N VAL A 84 13.12 8.95 0.95
CA VAL A 84 12.42 10.23 1.15
C VAL A 84 12.19 10.42 2.63
N THR A 85 12.60 11.59 3.13
CA THR A 85 12.35 12.04 4.49
C THR A 85 11.35 13.18 4.45
N ASP A 86 10.31 13.09 5.27
CA ASP A 86 9.27 14.09 5.36
C ASP A 86 9.80 15.37 6.02
N GLU A 87 9.03 16.47 5.92
CA GLU A 87 9.36 17.72 6.59
C GLU A 87 9.33 17.55 8.11
N ASP A 88 10.21 18.27 8.78
CA ASP A 88 10.33 18.22 10.24
C ASP A 88 9.28 19.12 10.91
N TRP A 89 8.05 18.65 10.97
CA TRP A 89 6.93 19.35 11.60
C TRP A 89 6.89 19.22 13.12
N LEU A 90 7.44 18.14 13.66
CA LEU A 90 7.30 17.74 15.06
C LEU A 90 8.64 17.70 15.81
N GLY A 91 9.70 18.21 15.22
CA GLY A 91 11.03 18.23 15.82
C GLY A 91 11.07 18.99 17.14
N PHE A 92 10.26 20.04 17.28
CA PHE A 92 10.12 20.78 18.53
C PHE A 92 9.62 19.92 19.69
N GLY A 93 8.88 18.85 19.39
CA GLY A 93 8.40 17.87 20.37
C GLY A 93 9.28 16.64 20.51
N GLY A 94 10.45 16.62 19.88
CA GLY A 94 11.38 15.50 19.93
C GLY A 94 10.99 14.33 19.00
N ILE A 95 10.08 14.55 18.06
CA ILE A 95 9.65 13.53 17.10
C ILE A 95 10.38 13.75 15.78
N ALA A 96 11.24 12.80 15.42
CA ALA A 96 11.97 12.85 14.15
C ALA A 96 11.04 12.55 12.97
N PRO A 97 11.24 13.19 11.80
CA PRO A 97 10.46 12.90 10.60
C PRO A 97 10.75 11.47 10.12
N PRO A 98 9.73 10.74 9.66
CA PRO A 98 9.92 9.39 9.13
C PRO A 98 10.63 9.43 7.77
N SER A 99 11.39 8.38 7.49
CA SER A 99 12.03 8.17 6.19
C SER A 99 11.50 6.90 5.55
N PHE A 100 11.25 6.96 4.24
CA PHE A 100 10.68 5.84 3.50
C PHE A 100 11.53 5.51 2.27
N PRO A 101 11.79 4.21 2.00
CA PRO A 101 12.30 3.80 0.69
C PRO A 101 11.18 3.89 -0.35
N ILE A 102 11.50 4.50 -1.49
CA ILE A 102 10.58 4.60 -2.62
C ILE A 102 11.30 4.22 -3.91
N ILE A 103 10.53 3.88 -4.93
CA ILE A 103 11.10 3.68 -6.27
C ILE A 103 11.71 5.00 -6.77
N SER A 104 12.76 4.89 -7.59
CA SER A 104 13.47 6.07 -8.10
C SER A 104 12.55 7.00 -8.91
N ALA A 105 12.90 8.28 -8.97
CA ALA A 105 12.15 9.26 -9.76
C ALA A 105 12.08 8.86 -11.24
N GLU A 106 13.15 8.28 -11.76
CA GLU A 106 13.22 7.77 -13.13
C GLU A 106 12.21 6.64 -13.35
N GLN A 107 12.13 5.70 -12.42
CA GLN A 107 11.17 4.61 -12.50
C GLN A 107 9.73 5.13 -12.38
N GLN A 108 9.46 6.05 -11.47
CA GLN A 108 8.13 6.67 -11.33
C GLN A 108 7.69 7.35 -12.62
N PHE A 109 8.59 8.08 -13.25
CA PHE A 109 8.31 8.73 -14.53
C PHE A 109 8.05 7.71 -15.64
N ALA A 110 8.88 6.68 -15.73
CA ALA A 110 8.74 5.63 -16.74
C ALA A 110 7.41 4.87 -16.59
N GLU A 111 7.00 4.55 -15.36
CA GLU A 111 5.73 3.88 -15.09
C GLU A 111 4.52 4.75 -15.43
N LYS A 112 4.58 6.04 -15.13
CA LYS A 112 3.51 6.97 -15.48
C LYS A 112 3.40 7.16 -16.98
N LEU A 113 4.53 7.26 -17.67
CA LEU A 113 4.54 7.35 -19.12
C LEU A 113 3.98 6.08 -19.77
N HIS A 114 4.37 4.92 -19.27
CA HIS A 114 3.84 3.63 -19.73
C HIS A 114 2.33 3.54 -19.54
N ALA A 115 1.84 3.87 -18.34
CA ALA A 115 0.41 3.87 -18.04
C ALA A 115 -0.37 4.86 -18.93
N TYR A 116 0.20 6.01 -19.22
CA TYR A 116 -0.41 7.03 -20.08
C TYR A 116 -0.52 6.57 -21.52
N THR A 117 0.45 5.78 -22.00
CA THR A 117 0.49 5.30 -23.40
C THR A 117 -0.23 3.98 -23.61
N LEU A 118 -0.67 3.30 -22.55
CA LEU A 118 -1.46 2.07 -22.68
C LEU A 118 -2.80 2.36 -23.35
N PRO A 119 -3.25 1.47 -24.28
CA PRO A 119 -4.58 1.59 -24.86
C PRO A 119 -5.64 1.52 -23.77
N ARG A 120 -6.50 2.52 -23.71
CA ARG A 120 -7.67 2.46 -22.84
C ARG A 120 -8.69 1.56 -23.49
N VAL A 121 -9.06 0.48 -22.81
CA VAL A 121 -10.22 -0.31 -23.21
C VAL A 121 -11.45 0.53 -22.87
N SER A 122 -12.05 1.14 -23.88
CA SER A 122 -13.34 1.79 -23.69
C SER A 122 -14.41 0.73 -23.41
N ALA A 123 -15.00 0.84 -22.26
CA ALA A 123 -16.14 -0.02 -21.90
C ALA A 123 -17.34 0.30 -22.79
#